data_83fde4fd163d3c6bd944232d02c18f1e
#
_entry.id   83fde4fd163d3c6bd944232d02c18f1e
#
_cell.length_a   1.000
_cell.length_b   1.000
_cell.length_c   1.000
_cell.angle_alpha   90.00
_cell.angle_beta   90.00
_cell.angle_gamma   90.00
#
_symmetry.space_group_name_H-M   'P 1'
#
loop_
_entity.id
_entity.type
_entity.pdbx_description
1 polymer ?
#
loop_
_entity_poly.entity_id
_entity_poly.type
_entity_poly.pdbx_seq_one_letter_code
_entity_poly.pdbx_strand_id
1 'polypeptide(L)'
;KYVIDYSMASATGMFNLGQLDWDEKALKLLGISRDQLPELVPTTHILTGMKKRFAELMDIDENTPVVVGASDGVLSNLGVNSYKKGEVAVTIGTSGAIRTVINKPRTDYKGRIFCYVLDDEHYVIGGPVNNGGVILRWLRDEILASEVETAKRLGVDPYDVLTQIASRVKPGAEGLIFHPYLAGERAPLWNADARGSFFGLTLSHKKEHMIRAALEGVLYNLYTVYLALIEVMNETPNTIKATGGFAKSEIWRQMMADIFDTNLIVPESYESSCLGACVLGLKAIGEIDDFSIIEKMVGTTNAHQPNEDTVAIYQELVKIFINISPVSYTHLTLPTSDL
;
A
#
# COMPACT_ATOMS: atom_id res chain seq x y z
N LYS A 1 28.88 12.62 3.90
CA LYS A 1 29.13 11.18 3.66
C LYS A 1 28.25 10.67 2.55
N TYR A 2 28.66 9.59 1.91
CA TYR A 2 27.87 8.87 0.89
C TYR A 2 27.37 7.57 1.51
N VAL A 3 26.17 7.61 2.07
CA VAL A 3 25.55 6.49 2.81
C VAL A 3 24.16 6.18 2.27
N ILE A 4 23.69 4.96 2.50
CA ILE A 4 22.33 4.52 2.25
C ILE A 4 21.84 3.71 3.45
N ASP A 5 20.61 3.94 3.91
CA ASP A 5 20.00 3.16 4.98
C ASP A 5 19.58 1.77 4.50
N TYR A 6 19.43 0.85 5.45
CA TYR A 6 19.05 -0.53 5.15
C TYR A 6 17.67 -0.66 4.49
N SER A 7 16.72 0.25 4.77
CA SER A 7 15.39 0.16 4.17
C SER A 7 15.43 0.46 2.68
N MET A 8 16.16 1.51 2.29
CA MET A 8 16.36 1.87 0.90
C MET A 8 17.26 0.86 0.17
N ALA A 9 18.30 0.38 0.84
CA ALA A 9 19.19 -0.65 0.29
C ALA A 9 18.41 -1.94 0.00
N SER A 10 17.52 -2.37 0.90
CA SER A 10 16.68 -3.57 0.73
C SER A 10 15.70 -3.47 -0.45
N ALA A 11 15.40 -2.27 -0.93
CA ALA A 11 14.55 -2.06 -2.10
C ALA A 11 15.31 -2.12 -3.44
N THR A 12 16.66 -2.20 -3.42
CA THR A 12 17.48 -2.18 -4.65
C THR A 12 17.55 -3.51 -5.39
N GLY A 13 17.19 -4.62 -4.74
CA GLY A 13 17.43 -5.97 -5.25
C GLY A 13 18.90 -6.44 -5.11
N MET A 14 19.79 -5.61 -4.55
CA MET A 14 21.21 -5.91 -4.35
C MET A 14 21.59 -6.15 -2.89
N PHE A 15 20.63 -6.08 -1.98
CA PHE A 15 20.85 -6.18 -0.53
C PHE A 15 20.48 -7.57 0.00
N ASN A 16 21.33 -8.15 0.83
CA ASN A 16 21.10 -9.43 1.49
C ASN A 16 20.48 -9.20 2.87
N LEU A 17 19.17 -9.47 3.00
CA LEU A 17 18.41 -9.28 4.24
C LEU A 17 18.92 -10.11 5.43
N GLY A 18 19.53 -11.27 5.17
CA GLY A 18 20.04 -12.14 6.23
C GLY A 18 21.40 -11.71 6.77
N GLN A 19 22.18 -10.99 5.96
CA GLN A 19 23.52 -10.50 6.31
C GLN A 19 23.52 -9.00 6.63
N LEU A 20 22.45 -8.27 6.30
CA LEU A 20 22.34 -6.81 6.34
C LEU A 20 23.50 -6.14 5.57
N ASP A 21 23.83 -6.71 4.41
CA ASP A 21 24.94 -6.27 3.57
C ASP A 21 24.59 -6.40 2.08
N TRP A 22 25.43 -5.85 1.21
CA TRP A 22 25.28 -6.06 -0.23
C TRP A 22 25.43 -7.53 -0.60
N ASP A 23 24.56 -8.01 -1.51
CA ASP A 23 24.56 -9.39 -1.98
C ASP A 23 25.61 -9.61 -3.07
N GLU A 24 26.67 -10.34 -2.75
CA GLU A 24 27.80 -10.60 -3.66
C GLU A 24 27.38 -11.28 -4.97
N LYS A 25 26.31 -12.11 -4.94
CA LYS A 25 25.82 -12.77 -6.16
C LYS A 25 25.12 -11.77 -7.07
N ALA A 26 24.30 -10.89 -6.48
CA ALA A 26 23.64 -9.82 -7.22
C ALA A 26 24.66 -8.85 -7.82
N LEU A 27 25.65 -8.42 -7.05
CA LEU A 27 26.72 -7.53 -7.54
C LEU A 27 27.49 -8.17 -8.69
N LYS A 28 27.87 -9.43 -8.56
CA LYS A 28 28.56 -10.18 -9.62
C LYS A 28 27.72 -10.30 -10.90
N LEU A 29 26.41 -10.54 -10.76
CA LEU A 29 25.48 -10.62 -11.90
C LEU A 29 25.41 -9.28 -12.65
N LEU A 30 25.42 -8.16 -11.92
CA LEU A 30 25.32 -6.81 -12.48
C LEU A 30 26.66 -6.26 -12.95
N GLY A 31 27.79 -6.90 -12.62
CA GLY A 31 29.14 -6.40 -12.91
C GLY A 31 29.50 -5.13 -12.10
N ILE A 32 28.91 -4.98 -10.89
CA ILE A 32 29.11 -3.85 -9.99
C ILE A 32 30.01 -4.27 -8.84
N SER A 33 30.96 -3.40 -8.44
CA SER A 33 31.81 -3.60 -7.28
C SER A 33 31.34 -2.76 -6.08
N ARG A 34 31.68 -3.18 -4.86
CA ARG A 34 31.27 -2.52 -3.61
C ARG A 34 31.68 -1.06 -3.51
N ASP A 35 32.82 -0.68 -4.06
CA ASP A 35 33.34 0.68 -4.08
C ASP A 35 32.51 1.66 -4.93
N GLN A 36 31.63 1.13 -5.79
CA GLN A 36 30.67 1.92 -6.56
C GLN A 36 29.37 2.19 -5.80
N LEU A 37 29.16 1.55 -4.64
CA LEU A 37 27.94 1.64 -3.84
C LEU A 37 28.14 2.51 -2.60
N PRO A 38 27.06 3.11 -2.05
CA PRO A 38 27.13 3.82 -0.78
C PRO A 38 27.49 2.88 0.39
N GLU A 39 28.06 3.46 1.44
CA GLU A 39 28.21 2.79 2.73
C GLU A 39 26.82 2.46 3.31
N LEU A 40 26.61 1.21 3.70
CA LEU A 40 25.39 0.75 4.34
C LEU A 40 25.33 1.20 5.80
N VAL A 41 24.21 1.78 6.20
CA VAL A 41 24.01 2.23 7.59
C VAL A 41 22.63 1.84 8.10
N PRO A 42 22.43 1.66 9.42
CA PRO A 42 21.11 1.51 10.02
C PRO A 42 20.20 2.71 9.73
N THR A 43 18.89 2.50 9.74
CA THR A 43 17.91 3.59 9.59
C THR A 43 17.99 4.65 10.71
N THR A 44 18.52 4.25 11.86
CA THR A 44 18.78 5.11 13.03
C THR A 44 20.15 5.80 13.00
N HIS A 45 20.94 5.64 11.92
CA HIS A 45 22.27 6.23 11.82
C HIS A 45 22.21 7.76 11.87
N ILE A 46 23.09 8.35 12.68
CA ILE A 46 23.18 9.80 12.88
C ILE A 46 24.40 10.36 12.12
N LEU A 47 24.15 11.36 11.31
CA LEU A 47 25.17 12.19 10.69
C LEU A 47 25.31 13.49 11.49
N THR A 48 26.55 13.94 11.69
CA THR A 48 26.90 15.21 12.33
C THR A 48 27.89 15.99 11.48
N GLY A 49 28.16 17.24 11.85
CA GLY A 49 29.10 18.08 11.12
C GLY A 49 28.52 18.58 9.79
N MET A 50 27.34 19.16 9.83
CA MET A 50 26.74 19.83 8.67
C MET A 50 27.66 20.95 8.19
N LYS A 51 27.78 21.11 6.85
CA LYS A 51 28.55 22.23 6.31
C LYS A 51 27.93 23.55 6.80
N LYS A 52 28.73 24.44 7.34
CA LYS A 52 28.37 25.74 7.90
C LYS A 52 27.34 26.50 7.03
N ARG A 53 27.59 26.58 5.72
CA ARG A 53 26.68 27.21 4.76
C ARG A 53 25.23 26.69 4.86
N PHE A 54 25.03 25.38 5.06
CA PHE A 54 23.69 24.81 5.15
C PHE A 54 23.08 24.97 6.53
N ALA A 55 23.90 24.88 7.59
CA ALA A 55 23.45 25.13 8.96
C ALA A 55 22.93 26.58 9.10
N GLU A 56 23.68 27.55 8.56
CA GLU A 56 23.26 28.97 8.53
C GLU A 56 21.97 29.19 7.73
N LEU A 57 21.79 28.51 6.58
CA LEU A 57 20.57 28.62 5.78
C LEU A 57 19.33 28.03 6.47
N MET A 58 19.52 27.02 7.32
CA MET A 58 18.44 26.35 8.06
C MET A 58 18.25 26.91 9.46
N ASP A 59 19.10 27.85 9.89
CA ASP A 59 19.12 28.44 11.24
C ASP A 59 19.23 27.36 12.34
N ILE A 60 20.17 26.42 12.17
CA ILE A 60 20.49 25.34 13.09
C ILE A 60 22.00 25.26 13.38
N ASP A 61 22.38 24.57 14.47
CA ASP A 61 23.78 24.31 14.79
C ASP A 61 24.41 23.30 13.81
N GLU A 62 25.71 23.48 13.49
CA GLU A 62 26.46 22.57 12.60
C GLU A 62 26.50 21.12 13.16
N ASN A 63 26.39 20.95 14.47
CA ASN A 63 26.38 19.66 15.14
C ASN A 63 24.97 19.10 15.37
N THR A 64 23.90 19.78 14.90
CA THR A 64 22.56 19.23 14.95
C THR A 64 22.55 17.83 14.34
N PRO A 65 22.07 16.79 15.09
CA PRO A 65 22.05 15.42 14.58
C PRO A 65 21.06 15.29 13.43
N VAL A 66 21.49 14.69 12.33
CA VAL A 66 20.65 14.37 11.18
C VAL A 66 20.52 12.86 11.11
N VAL A 67 19.33 12.35 11.41
CA VAL A 67 19.02 10.91 11.29
C VAL A 67 18.79 10.58 9.83
N VAL A 68 19.42 9.52 9.32
CA VAL A 68 19.28 9.10 7.91
C VAL A 68 17.85 8.70 7.59
N GLY A 69 17.18 8.04 8.54
CA GLY A 69 15.76 7.66 8.39
C GLY A 69 15.58 6.38 7.59
N ALA A 70 14.37 6.19 7.09
CA ALA A 70 13.96 5.03 6.31
C ALA A 70 13.04 5.45 5.14
N SER A 71 12.72 4.51 4.24
CA SER A 71 11.78 4.78 3.14
C SER A 71 10.39 5.18 3.67
N ASP A 72 9.68 6.01 2.92
CA ASP A 72 8.35 6.52 3.26
C ASP A 72 7.34 5.40 3.54
N GLY A 73 7.38 4.33 2.74
CA GLY A 73 6.51 3.17 2.90
C GLY A 73 6.76 2.39 4.20
N VAL A 74 8.00 2.30 4.65
CA VAL A 74 8.39 1.68 5.92
C VAL A 74 7.95 2.58 7.09
N LEU A 75 8.23 3.88 6.99
CA LEU A 75 7.84 4.87 8.01
C LEU A 75 6.33 5.01 8.13
N SER A 76 5.59 4.90 7.04
CA SER A 76 4.13 4.95 7.06
C SER A 76 3.51 3.85 7.93
N ASN A 77 4.07 2.64 7.93
CA ASN A 77 3.60 1.57 8.83
C ASN A 77 3.75 1.95 10.30
N LEU A 78 4.91 2.50 10.65
CA LEU A 78 5.16 2.99 12.00
C LEU A 78 4.19 4.12 12.34
N GLY A 79 4.06 5.12 11.46
CA GLY A 79 3.23 6.30 11.69
C GLY A 79 1.72 6.07 11.76
N VAL A 80 1.21 4.93 11.30
CA VAL A 80 -0.18 4.51 11.54
C VAL A 80 -0.32 3.59 12.75
N ASN A 81 0.75 3.44 13.54
CA ASN A 81 0.79 2.52 14.66
C ASN A 81 0.50 1.05 14.25
N SER A 82 1.01 0.63 13.05
CA SER A 82 0.87 -0.74 12.54
C SER A 82 2.24 -1.43 12.54
N TYR A 83 2.82 -1.57 13.74
CA TYR A 83 4.12 -2.22 13.94
C TYR A 83 4.02 -3.48 14.80
N LYS A 84 2.83 -3.75 15.37
CA LYS A 84 2.58 -4.93 16.19
C LYS A 84 2.18 -6.13 15.33
N LYS A 85 2.46 -7.30 15.87
CA LYS A 85 2.02 -8.57 15.29
C LYS A 85 0.49 -8.61 15.16
N GLY A 86 0.00 -9.11 14.02
CA GLY A 86 -1.44 -9.19 13.73
C GLY A 86 -2.05 -7.92 13.16
N GLU A 87 -1.28 -6.87 12.97
CA GLU A 87 -1.72 -5.62 12.37
C GLU A 87 -1.21 -5.44 10.95
N VAL A 88 -2.06 -4.90 10.08
CA VAL A 88 -1.74 -4.60 8.68
C VAL A 88 -2.09 -3.15 8.38
N ALA A 89 -1.18 -2.43 7.75
CA ALA A 89 -1.46 -1.10 7.22
C ALA A 89 -1.91 -1.20 5.77
N VAL A 90 -3.03 -0.57 5.42
CA VAL A 90 -3.51 -0.42 4.05
C VAL A 90 -3.61 1.07 3.72
N THR A 91 -2.94 1.47 2.65
CA THR A 91 -3.01 2.83 2.14
C THR A 91 -3.59 2.81 0.73
N ILE A 92 -4.64 3.60 0.46
CA ILE A 92 -5.16 3.82 -0.89
C ILE A 92 -5.19 5.33 -1.16
N GLY A 93 -4.19 5.78 -1.92
CA GLY A 93 -4.13 7.07 -2.58
C GLY A 93 -4.36 6.89 -4.08
N THR A 94 -3.59 7.54 -4.96
CA THR A 94 -3.60 7.29 -6.42
C THR A 94 -3.30 5.83 -6.73
N SER A 95 -2.28 5.28 -6.12
CA SER A 95 -1.95 3.85 -6.04
C SER A 95 -2.34 3.30 -4.67
N GLY A 96 -2.07 2.02 -4.41
CA GLY A 96 -2.30 1.42 -3.09
C GLY A 96 -1.11 0.63 -2.60
N ALA A 97 -1.14 0.26 -1.34
CA ALA A 97 -0.20 -0.70 -0.77
C ALA A 97 -0.78 -1.34 0.47
N ILE A 98 -0.39 -2.59 0.72
CA ILE A 98 -0.67 -3.32 1.95
C ILE A 98 0.65 -3.81 2.54
N ARG A 99 0.84 -3.61 3.85
CA ARG A 99 2.10 -3.88 4.53
C ARG A 99 1.86 -4.33 5.97
N THR A 100 2.77 -5.13 6.50
CA THR A 100 2.81 -5.50 7.93
C THR A 100 4.24 -5.55 8.42
N VAL A 101 4.42 -5.46 9.74
CA VAL A 101 5.73 -5.56 10.39
C VAL A 101 5.91 -6.97 10.97
N ILE A 102 7.11 -7.51 10.78
CA ILE A 102 7.53 -8.81 11.30
C ILE A 102 8.91 -8.69 11.95
N ASN A 103 9.23 -9.60 12.88
CA ASN A 103 10.47 -9.55 13.67
C ASN A 103 11.66 -10.30 13.05
N LYS A 104 11.46 -10.96 11.92
CA LYS A 104 12.52 -11.67 11.18
C LYS A 104 12.29 -11.52 9.69
N PRO A 105 13.34 -11.39 8.88
CA PRO A 105 13.16 -11.27 7.45
C PRO A 105 12.47 -12.52 6.88
N ARG A 106 11.47 -12.31 6.05
CA ARG A 106 10.78 -13.36 5.30
C ARG A 106 10.62 -12.91 3.86
N THR A 107 10.94 -13.79 2.94
CA THR A 107 10.78 -13.56 1.51
C THR A 107 9.72 -14.49 0.94
N ASP A 108 8.99 -14.03 -0.04
CA ASP A 108 8.04 -14.84 -0.79
C ASP A 108 8.77 -15.56 -1.92
N TYR A 109 8.79 -16.88 -1.92
CA TYR A 109 9.46 -17.68 -2.97
C TYR A 109 8.83 -17.48 -4.37
N LYS A 110 7.58 -16.99 -4.44
CA LYS A 110 6.89 -16.63 -5.68
C LYS A 110 7.20 -15.20 -6.13
N GLY A 111 7.93 -14.41 -5.33
CA GLY A 111 8.30 -13.03 -5.65
C GLY A 111 7.14 -12.04 -5.70
N ARG A 112 6.00 -12.32 -5.04
CA ARG A 112 4.80 -11.47 -5.09
C ARG A 112 4.87 -10.24 -4.22
N ILE A 113 5.62 -10.31 -3.11
CA ILE A 113 5.74 -9.24 -2.11
C ILE A 113 7.20 -8.94 -1.78
N PHE A 114 7.45 -7.74 -1.30
CA PHE A 114 8.78 -7.31 -0.84
C PHE A 114 9.00 -7.56 0.65
N CYS A 115 10.27 -7.48 1.08
CA CYS A 115 10.67 -7.40 2.47
C CYS A 115 11.73 -6.32 2.62
N TYR A 116 11.47 -5.29 3.46
CA TYR A 116 12.35 -4.16 3.72
C TYR A 116 12.71 -4.08 5.20
N VAL A 117 13.91 -3.60 5.50
CA VAL A 117 14.37 -3.41 6.88
C VAL A 117 13.75 -2.12 7.45
N LEU A 118 13.17 -2.18 8.66
CA LEU A 118 12.81 -1.00 9.44
C LEU A 118 13.93 -0.66 10.44
N ASP A 119 14.33 -1.65 11.23
CA ASP A 119 15.51 -1.60 12.12
C ASP A 119 16.09 -3.01 12.27
N ASP A 120 16.94 -3.24 13.27
CA ASP A 120 17.60 -4.52 13.54
C ASP A 120 16.64 -5.63 14.01
N GLU A 121 15.46 -5.27 14.52
CA GLU A 121 14.45 -6.19 15.04
C GLU A 121 13.16 -6.25 14.18
N HIS A 122 12.95 -5.28 13.30
CA HIS A 122 11.70 -5.12 12.57
C HIS A 122 11.91 -5.05 11.06
N TYR A 123 11.08 -5.79 10.34
CA TYR A 123 11.05 -5.84 8.88
C TYR A 123 9.63 -5.56 8.39
N VAL A 124 9.50 -4.83 7.30
CA VAL A 124 8.22 -4.54 6.65
C VAL A 124 8.08 -5.43 5.42
N ILE A 125 7.07 -6.30 5.43
CA ILE A 125 6.68 -7.07 4.25
C ILE A 125 5.39 -6.52 3.66
N GLY A 126 5.26 -6.61 2.34
CA GLY A 126 4.05 -6.09 1.70
C GLY A 126 4.13 -6.05 0.19
N GLY A 127 3.10 -5.46 -0.40
CA GLY A 127 3.03 -5.27 -1.83
C GLY A 127 2.34 -3.97 -2.23
N PRO A 128 2.95 -3.20 -3.16
CA PRO A 128 2.35 -2.02 -3.74
C PRO A 128 1.49 -2.41 -4.95
N VAL A 129 0.34 -1.76 -5.13
CA VAL A 129 -0.51 -1.89 -6.32
C VAL A 129 -0.55 -0.57 -7.09
N ASN A 130 -0.65 -0.62 -8.42
CA ASN A 130 -0.74 0.58 -9.25
C ASN A 130 -2.12 1.21 -9.17
N ASN A 131 -3.14 0.37 -9.08
CA ASN A 131 -4.52 0.70 -9.29
C ASN A 131 -5.27 0.89 -7.97
N GLY A 132 -5.13 2.07 -7.38
CA GLY A 132 -5.88 2.50 -6.21
C GLY A 132 -6.98 3.50 -6.57
N GLY A 133 -6.95 4.69 -5.97
CA GLY A 133 -7.89 5.79 -6.24
C GLY A 133 -7.84 6.34 -7.66
N VAL A 134 -6.78 6.02 -8.43
CA VAL A 134 -6.71 6.34 -9.86
C VAL A 134 -7.88 5.74 -10.65
N ILE A 135 -8.40 4.60 -10.22
CA ILE A 135 -9.57 3.96 -10.83
C ILE A 135 -10.83 4.83 -10.65
N LEU A 136 -11.04 5.35 -9.43
CA LEU A 136 -12.18 6.25 -9.19
C LEU A 136 -12.03 7.56 -9.95
N ARG A 137 -10.79 8.07 -10.04
CA ARG A 137 -10.50 9.26 -10.84
C ARG A 137 -10.83 9.02 -12.32
N TRP A 138 -10.42 7.89 -12.87
CA TRP A 138 -10.75 7.51 -14.24
C TRP A 138 -12.27 7.41 -14.46
N LEU A 139 -13.00 6.73 -13.57
CA LEU A 139 -14.47 6.69 -13.64
C LEU A 139 -15.09 8.09 -13.58
N ARG A 140 -14.61 8.93 -12.68
CA ARG A 140 -15.07 10.30 -12.52
C ARG A 140 -14.87 11.13 -13.80
N ASP A 141 -13.68 11.05 -14.38
CA ASP A 141 -13.27 11.94 -15.47
C ASP A 141 -13.78 11.44 -16.84
N GLU A 142 -13.79 10.12 -17.07
CA GLU A 142 -14.05 9.54 -18.39
C GLU A 142 -15.48 8.97 -18.54
N ILE A 143 -16.09 8.48 -17.45
CA ILE A 143 -17.36 7.75 -17.53
C ILE A 143 -18.53 8.57 -16.96
N LEU A 144 -18.30 9.40 -15.97
CA LEU A 144 -19.33 10.01 -15.14
C LEU A 144 -19.30 11.56 -15.21
N ALA A 145 -18.92 12.12 -16.33
CA ALA A 145 -18.77 13.56 -16.52
C ALA A 145 -20.03 14.37 -16.16
N SER A 146 -21.22 13.84 -16.45
CA SER A 146 -22.50 14.49 -16.13
C SER A 146 -22.79 14.55 -14.63
N GLU A 147 -22.44 13.50 -13.90
CA GLU A 147 -22.56 13.43 -12.44
C GLU A 147 -21.56 14.38 -11.76
N VAL A 148 -20.35 14.47 -12.28
CA VAL A 148 -19.31 15.39 -11.83
C VAL A 148 -19.76 16.85 -12.01
N GLU A 149 -20.31 17.20 -13.16
CA GLU A 149 -20.81 18.54 -13.41
C GLU A 149 -21.99 18.89 -12.48
N THR A 150 -22.86 17.93 -12.24
CA THR A 150 -23.98 18.10 -11.29
C THR A 150 -23.47 18.27 -9.85
N ALA A 151 -22.48 17.47 -9.42
CA ALA A 151 -21.85 17.62 -8.12
C ALA A 151 -21.21 19.00 -7.93
N LYS A 152 -20.48 19.48 -8.93
CA LYS A 152 -19.88 20.84 -8.91
C LYS A 152 -20.93 21.93 -8.77
N ARG A 153 -22.05 21.84 -9.49
CA ARG A 153 -23.16 22.80 -9.40
C ARG A 153 -23.83 22.80 -8.01
N LEU A 154 -23.86 21.66 -7.37
CA LEU A 154 -24.43 21.51 -6.01
C LEU A 154 -23.42 21.80 -4.90
N GLY A 155 -22.13 22.06 -5.21
CA GLY A 155 -21.09 22.33 -4.23
C GLY A 155 -20.70 21.11 -3.38
N VAL A 156 -20.90 19.88 -3.90
CA VAL A 156 -20.55 18.62 -3.23
C VAL A 156 -19.33 17.97 -3.90
N ASP A 157 -18.58 17.18 -3.12
CA ASP A 157 -17.43 16.46 -3.66
C ASP A 157 -17.91 15.39 -4.66
N PRO A 158 -17.41 15.38 -5.92
CA PRO A 158 -17.75 14.33 -6.88
C PRO A 158 -17.51 12.90 -6.39
N TYR A 159 -16.49 12.67 -5.56
CA TYR A 159 -16.23 11.33 -4.99
C TYR A 159 -17.32 10.88 -4.01
N ASP A 160 -17.90 11.80 -3.24
CA ASP A 160 -19.05 11.49 -2.38
C ASP A 160 -20.25 11.08 -3.20
N VAL A 161 -20.51 11.77 -4.33
CA VAL A 161 -21.59 11.40 -5.26
C VAL A 161 -21.35 10.01 -5.84
N LEU A 162 -20.13 9.66 -6.27
CA LEU A 162 -19.80 8.35 -6.79
C LEU A 162 -20.05 7.24 -5.76
N THR A 163 -19.60 7.45 -4.54
CA THR A 163 -19.77 6.45 -3.47
C THR A 163 -21.24 6.31 -3.05
N GLN A 164 -22.01 7.39 -3.06
CA GLN A 164 -23.47 7.33 -2.84
C GLN A 164 -24.22 6.61 -3.97
N ILE A 165 -23.79 6.75 -5.23
CA ILE A 165 -24.35 5.98 -6.34
C ILE A 165 -24.06 4.49 -6.15
N ALA A 166 -22.81 4.13 -5.83
CA ALA A 166 -22.41 2.77 -5.55
C ALA A 166 -23.18 2.12 -4.38
N SER A 167 -23.54 2.91 -3.36
CA SER A 167 -24.28 2.40 -2.18
C SER A 167 -25.68 1.86 -2.49
N ARG A 168 -26.25 2.26 -3.62
CA ARG A 168 -27.58 1.79 -4.08
C ARG A 168 -27.55 0.36 -4.63
N VAL A 169 -26.37 -0.14 -4.93
CA VAL A 169 -26.16 -1.49 -5.48
C VAL A 169 -25.76 -2.43 -4.34
N LYS A 170 -26.31 -3.63 -4.34
CA LYS A 170 -25.97 -4.66 -3.35
C LYS A 170 -24.49 -5.07 -3.43
N PRO A 171 -23.92 -5.58 -2.33
CA PRO A 171 -22.59 -6.20 -2.34
C PRO A 171 -22.44 -7.21 -3.48
N GLY A 172 -21.27 -7.14 -4.16
CA GLY A 172 -20.98 -8.00 -5.30
C GLY A 172 -21.51 -7.50 -6.64
N ALA A 173 -22.03 -6.27 -6.73
CA ALA A 173 -22.44 -5.62 -7.97
C ALA A 173 -23.29 -6.50 -8.91
N GLU A 174 -24.16 -7.35 -8.35
CA GLU A 174 -24.99 -8.34 -9.05
C GLU A 174 -24.16 -9.30 -9.94
N GLY A 175 -22.95 -9.66 -9.51
CA GLY A 175 -22.05 -10.57 -10.22
C GLY A 175 -21.12 -9.89 -11.23
N LEU A 176 -21.16 -8.56 -11.34
CA LEU A 176 -20.21 -7.81 -12.15
C LEU A 176 -18.87 -7.67 -11.43
N ILE A 177 -17.80 -8.22 -11.99
CA ILE A 177 -16.44 -8.16 -11.45
C ILE A 177 -15.59 -7.24 -12.31
N PHE A 178 -14.79 -6.40 -11.67
CA PHE A 178 -13.84 -5.52 -12.34
C PHE A 178 -12.40 -5.83 -11.95
N HIS A 179 -11.55 -6.13 -12.94
CA HIS A 179 -10.11 -6.15 -12.77
C HIS A 179 -9.54 -4.75 -12.99
N PRO A 180 -8.91 -4.14 -11.97
CA PRO A 180 -8.58 -2.71 -12.02
C PRO A 180 -7.28 -2.37 -12.77
N TYR A 181 -6.69 -3.26 -13.57
CA TYR A 181 -5.34 -3.18 -14.12
C TYR A 181 -5.15 -2.13 -15.23
N LEU A 182 -5.76 -0.95 -15.10
CA LEU A 182 -5.71 0.11 -16.13
C LEU A 182 -4.29 0.69 -16.32
N ALA A 183 -3.42 0.57 -15.31
CA ALA A 183 -2.04 1.05 -15.34
C ALA A 183 -1.00 -0.10 -15.27
N GLY A 184 -1.35 -1.28 -15.85
CA GLY A 184 -0.62 -2.49 -15.51
C GLY A 184 -0.74 -2.82 -14.03
N GLU A 185 -0.02 -3.81 -13.50
CA GLU A 185 -0.06 -4.05 -12.06
C GLU A 185 1.31 -4.46 -11.50
N ARG A 186 1.60 -3.98 -10.28
CA ARG A 186 2.74 -4.43 -9.47
C ARG A 186 2.36 -5.71 -8.71
N ALA A 187 2.36 -5.68 -7.42
CA ALA A 187 2.02 -6.84 -6.59
C ALA A 187 0.55 -7.27 -6.80
N PRO A 188 0.24 -8.56 -6.81
CA PRO A 188 1.18 -9.68 -6.80
C PRO A 188 1.63 -10.11 -8.20
N LEU A 189 1.16 -9.45 -9.27
CA LEU A 189 1.32 -9.87 -10.66
C LEU A 189 2.68 -9.49 -11.26
N TRP A 190 3.22 -8.32 -10.91
CA TRP A 190 4.42 -7.71 -11.49
C TRP A 190 4.40 -7.70 -13.02
N ASN A 191 3.25 -7.30 -13.59
CA ASN A 191 3.00 -7.31 -15.01
C ASN A 191 2.51 -5.93 -15.50
N ALA A 192 3.34 -5.24 -16.28
CA ALA A 192 3.02 -3.94 -16.87
C ALA A 192 2.00 -4.03 -18.01
N ASP A 193 1.83 -5.21 -18.61
CA ASP A 193 0.93 -5.46 -19.71
C ASP A 193 -0.47 -5.93 -19.27
N ALA A 194 -0.70 -6.10 -17.98
CA ALA A 194 -2.03 -6.38 -17.46
C ALA A 194 -3.00 -5.23 -17.79
N ARG A 195 -4.24 -5.57 -18.13
CA ARG A 195 -5.28 -4.60 -18.55
C ARG A 195 -6.55 -4.77 -17.74
N GLY A 196 -7.26 -3.65 -17.54
CA GLY A 196 -8.55 -3.66 -16.87
C GLY A 196 -9.63 -4.34 -17.69
N SER A 197 -10.57 -5.00 -16.98
CA SER A 197 -11.70 -5.68 -17.65
C SER A 197 -12.92 -5.74 -16.72
N PHE A 198 -14.11 -5.59 -17.30
CA PHE A 198 -15.36 -5.95 -16.66
C PHE A 198 -15.77 -7.35 -17.09
N PHE A 199 -15.99 -8.24 -16.13
CA PHE A 199 -16.42 -9.61 -16.35
C PHE A 199 -17.84 -9.83 -15.83
N GLY A 200 -18.66 -10.56 -16.59
CA GLY A 200 -20.05 -10.84 -16.20
C GLY A 200 -21.05 -9.73 -16.57
N LEU A 201 -20.68 -8.79 -17.46
CA LEU A 201 -21.57 -7.70 -17.89
C LEU A 201 -22.79 -8.24 -18.65
N THR A 202 -23.97 -7.76 -18.27
CA THR A 202 -25.27 -8.07 -18.89
C THR A 202 -26.07 -6.79 -19.16
N LEU A 203 -27.20 -6.91 -19.87
CA LEU A 203 -28.08 -5.78 -20.15
C LEU A 203 -28.77 -5.19 -18.90
N SER A 204 -28.79 -5.91 -17.80
CA SER A 204 -29.36 -5.43 -16.52
C SER A 204 -28.41 -4.48 -15.78
N HIS A 205 -27.10 -4.57 -16.05
CA HIS A 205 -26.11 -3.73 -15.39
C HIS A 205 -26.16 -2.29 -15.91
N LYS A 206 -26.07 -1.37 -14.98
CA LYS A 206 -26.06 0.08 -15.21
C LYS A 206 -24.79 0.67 -14.68
N LYS A 207 -24.57 1.99 -14.83
CA LYS A 207 -23.38 2.70 -14.37
C LYS A 207 -23.12 2.54 -12.86
N GLU A 208 -24.18 2.49 -12.04
CA GLU A 208 -24.04 2.26 -10.59
C GLU A 208 -23.40 0.91 -10.26
N HIS A 209 -23.68 -0.12 -11.05
CA HIS A 209 -23.03 -1.44 -10.91
C HIS A 209 -21.55 -1.37 -11.32
N MET A 210 -21.21 -0.61 -12.38
CA MET A 210 -19.83 -0.42 -12.79
C MET A 210 -19.01 0.32 -11.74
N ILE A 211 -19.59 1.36 -11.11
CA ILE A 211 -18.94 2.08 -10.02
C ILE A 211 -18.71 1.13 -8.83
N ARG A 212 -19.74 0.39 -8.44
CA ARG A 212 -19.66 -0.57 -7.34
C ARG A 212 -18.61 -1.63 -7.61
N ALA A 213 -18.63 -2.25 -8.78
CA ALA A 213 -17.66 -3.26 -9.19
C ALA A 213 -16.23 -2.71 -9.21
N ALA A 214 -16.04 -1.44 -9.58
CA ALA A 214 -14.71 -0.82 -9.58
C ALA A 214 -14.19 -0.57 -8.15
N LEU A 215 -15.03 -0.12 -7.21
CA LEU A 215 -14.65 0.00 -5.80
C LEU A 215 -14.25 -1.36 -5.21
N GLU A 216 -15.06 -2.38 -5.46
CA GLU A 216 -14.82 -3.75 -5.02
C GLU A 216 -13.57 -4.34 -5.68
N GLY A 217 -13.37 -4.12 -6.99
CA GLY A 217 -12.23 -4.62 -7.75
C GLY A 217 -10.88 -4.10 -7.25
N VAL A 218 -10.81 -2.83 -6.85
CA VAL A 218 -9.60 -2.28 -6.20
C VAL A 218 -9.31 -3.02 -4.90
N LEU A 219 -10.33 -3.31 -4.10
CA LEU A 219 -10.18 -4.03 -2.83
C LEU A 219 -9.85 -5.51 -3.05
N TYR A 220 -10.45 -6.17 -4.04
CA TYR A 220 -10.09 -7.56 -4.40
C TYR A 220 -8.62 -7.67 -4.83
N ASN A 221 -8.13 -6.69 -5.60
CA ASN A 221 -6.73 -6.66 -5.97
C ASN A 221 -5.80 -6.55 -4.75
N LEU A 222 -6.09 -5.64 -3.81
CA LEU A 222 -5.35 -5.54 -2.55
C LEU A 222 -5.47 -6.81 -1.71
N TYR A 223 -6.64 -7.45 -1.71
CA TYR A 223 -6.86 -8.72 -1.01
C TYR A 223 -5.99 -9.85 -1.57
N THR A 224 -5.68 -9.87 -2.87
CA THR A 224 -4.74 -10.86 -3.41
C THR A 224 -3.33 -10.70 -2.85
N VAL A 225 -2.89 -9.46 -2.59
CA VAL A 225 -1.63 -9.18 -1.88
C VAL A 225 -1.73 -9.60 -0.41
N TYR A 226 -2.86 -9.36 0.24
CA TYR A 226 -3.12 -9.80 1.62
C TYR A 226 -3.03 -11.32 1.77
N LEU A 227 -3.56 -12.08 0.82
CA LEU A 227 -3.41 -13.55 0.81
C LEU A 227 -1.93 -13.98 0.71
N ALA A 228 -1.12 -13.27 -0.09
CA ALA A 228 0.31 -13.53 -0.17
C ALA A 228 1.03 -13.22 1.17
N LEU A 229 0.60 -12.17 1.88
CA LEU A 229 1.10 -11.87 3.23
C LEU A 229 0.76 -12.98 4.23
N ILE A 230 -0.50 -13.45 4.26
CA ILE A 230 -0.95 -14.55 5.12
C ILE A 230 -0.11 -15.81 4.84
N GLU A 231 0.11 -16.17 3.57
CA GLU A 231 0.90 -17.33 3.18
C GLU A 231 2.34 -17.22 3.71
N VAL A 232 2.98 -16.06 3.59
CA VAL A 232 4.36 -15.84 4.07
C VAL A 232 4.45 -15.78 5.59
N MET A 233 3.48 -15.16 6.25
CA MET A 233 3.45 -15.06 7.72
C MET A 233 3.01 -16.37 8.40
N ASN A 234 2.22 -17.18 7.70
CA ASN A 234 1.46 -18.30 8.27
C ASN A 234 0.57 -17.86 9.44
N GLU A 235 -0.03 -16.68 9.32
CA GLU A 235 -0.88 -16.05 10.32
C GLU A 235 -1.85 -15.07 9.64
N THR A 236 -3.11 -15.06 10.08
CA THR A 236 -4.11 -14.10 9.60
C THR A 236 -4.11 -12.87 10.51
N PRO A 237 -3.91 -11.68 9.97
CA PRO A 237 -4.07 -10.43 10.73
C PRO A 237 -5.49 -10.24 11.25
N ASN A 238 -5.63 -9.56 12.38
CA ASN A 238 -6.91 -9.30 13.03
C ASN A 238 -7.35 -7.83 12.95
N THR A 239 -6.46 -6.95 12.50
CA THR A 239 -6.73 -5.50 12.43
C THR A 239 -6.08 -4.89 11.20
N ILE A 240 -6.86 -4.13 10.43
CA ILE A 240 -6.40 -3.28 9.35
C ILE A 240 -6.38 -1.83 9.82
N LYS A 241 -5.25 -1.15 9.68
CA LYS A 241 -5.13 0.29 9.86
C LYS A 241 -5.12 0.97 8.49
N ALA A 242 -6.19 1.68 8.19
CA ALA A 242 -6.51 2.19 6.87
C ALA A 242 -6.21 3.68 6.72
N THR A 243 -5.48 4.07 5.68
CA THR A 243 -5.10 5.46 5.40
C THR A 243 -5.23 5.80 3.91
N GLY A 244 -5.11 7.09 3.61
CA GLY A 244 -5.23 7.61 2.26
C GLY A 244 -6.64 8.10 1.92
N GLY A 245 -6.81 8.57 0.67
CA GLY A 245 -8.05 9.24 0.25
C GLY A 245 -9.31 8.39 0.36
N PHE A 246 -9.20 7.07 0.20
CA PHE A 246 -10.34 6.15 0.32
C PHE A 246 -10.94 6.13 1.74
N ALA A 247 -10.13 6.38 2.74
CA ALA A 247 -10.55 6.36 4.14
C ALA A 247 -11.58 7.47 4.48
N LYS A 248 -11.80 8.43 3.60
CA LYS A 248 -12.88 9.42 3.70
C LYS A 248 -14.26 8.83 3.42
N SER A 249 -14.35 7.77 2.60
CA SER A 249 -15.61 7.13 2.21
C SER A 249 -16.01 6.03 3.18
N GLU A 250 -17.13 6.22 3.89
CA GLU A 250 -17.66 5.23 4.85
C GLU A 250 -17.96 3.90 4.17
N ILE A 251 -18.63 3.94 3.02
CA ILE A 251 -18.99 2.72 2.28
C ILE A 251 -17.75 1.95 1.84
N TRP A 252 -16.69 2.65 1.39
CA TRP A 252 -15.48 1.98 0.91
C TRP A 252 -14.68 1.38 2.07
N ARG A 253 -14.69 2.03 3.26
CA ARG A 253 -14.14 1.45 4.48
C ARG A 253 -14.88 0.18 4.91
N GLN A 254 -16.22 0.21 4.90
CA GLN A 254 -17.03 -0.97 5.24
C GLN A 254 -16.80 -2.11 4.24
N MET A 255 -16.77 -1.81 2.93
CA MET A 255 -16.41 -2.80 1.91
C MET A 255 -15.07 -3.48 2.20
N MET A 256 -14.07 -2.70 2.64
CA MET A 256 -12.77 -3.27 2.98
C MET A 256 -12.86 -4.19 4.18
N ALA A 257 -13.54 -3.79 5.26
CA ALA A 257 -13.74 -4.64 6.43
C ALA A 257 -14.41 -5.97 6.03
N ASP A 258 -15.45 -5.91 5.19
CA ASP A 258 -16.22 -7.07 4.75
C ASP A 258 -15.43 -7.98 3.80
N ILE A 259 -14.70 -7.43 2.82
CA ILE A 259 -13.90 -8.21 1.86
C ILE A 259 -12.73 -8.90 2.56
N PHE A 260 -12.10 -8.22 3.52
CA PHE A 260 -10.95 -8.75 4.24
C PHE A 260 -11.34 -9.60 5.45
N ASP A 261 -12.61 -9.61 5.81
CA ASP A 261 -13.13 -10.26 7.03
C ASP A 261 -12.28 -9.88 8.26
N THR A 262 -12.02 -8.59 8.42
CA THR A 262 -11.05 -8.08 9.40
C THR A 262 -11.50 -6.72 9.93
N ASN A 263 -11.31 -6.50 11.24
CA ASN A 263 -11.58 -5.20 11.85
C ASN A 263 -10.74 -4.10 11.18
N LEU A 264 -11.39 -2.99 10.83
CA LEU A 264 -10.75 -1.85 10.20
C LEU A 264 -10.77 -0.64 11.14
N ILE A 265 -9.62 -0.02 11.30
CA ILE A 265 -9.42 1.21 12.09
C ILE A 265 -8.85 2.29 11.17
N VAL A 266 -9.38 3.50 11.27
CA VAL A 266 -8.81 4.69 10.60
C VAL A 266 -8.07 5.52 11.64
N PRO A 267 -6.73 5.64 11.55
CA PRO A 267 -5.96 6.53 12.39
C PRO A 267 -6.34 8.01 12.17
N GLU A 268 -6.21 8.81 13.20
CA GLU A 268 -6.50 10.25 13.12
C GLU A 268 -5.48 11.02 12.27
N SER A 269 -4.23 10.56 12.25
CA SER A 269 -3.16 11.21 11.49
C SER A 269 -3.18 10.82 10.02
N TYR A 270 -3.15 11.82 9.14
CA TYR A 270 -3.01 11.64 7.68
C TYR A 270 -1.55 11.60 7.23
N GLU A 271 -0.63 12.22 7.98
CA GLU A 271 0.79 12.34 7.65
C GLU A 271 1.62 11.22 8.29
N SER A 272 1.23 10.00 8.01
CA SER A 272 1.79 8.81 8.67
C SER A 272 3.31 8.66 8.47
N SER A 273 3.83 8.95 7.28
CA SER A 273 5.28 8.82 7.03
C SER A 273 6.09 9.84 7.84
N CYS A 274 5.59 11.08 7.98
CA CYS A 274 6.24 12.10 8.79
C CYS A 274 6.24 11.74 10.27
N LEU A 275 5.11 11.25 10.79
CA LEU A 275 5.02 10.80 12.17
C LEU A 275 5.94 9.60 12.43
N GLY A 276 5.99 8.64 11.52
CA GLY A 276 6.93 7.52 11.58
C GLY A 276 8.39 7.98 11.59
N ALA A 277 8.74 8.98 10.77
CA ALA A 277 10.08 9.58 10.76
C ALA A 277 10.43 10.24 12.09
N CYS A 278 9.47 10.97 12.69
CA CYS A 278 9.67 11.57 14.01
C CYS A 278 9.93 10.51 15.09
N VAL A 279 9.13 9.45 15.13
CA VAL A 279 9.28 8.36 16.11
C VAL A 279 10.60 7.61 15.92
N LEU A 280 10.98 7.32 14.67
CA LEU A 280 12.30 6.73 14.37
C LEU A 280 13.44 7.66 14.78
N GLY A 281 13.28 8.97 14.55
CA GLY A 281 14.23 9.99 14.98
C GLY A 281 14.42 10.04 16.50
N LEU A 282 13.33 9.98 17.29
CA LEU A 282 13.40 9.91 18.74
C LEU A 282 14.14 8.66 19.22
N LYS A 283 13.92 7.51 18.58
CA LYS A 283 14.68 6.28 18.87
C LYS A 283 16.16 6.45 18.56
N ALA A 284 16.48 7.06 17.43
CA ALA A 284 17.85 7.26 16.98
C ALA A 284 18.68 8.15 17.92
N ILE A 285 18.07 9.18 18.52
CA ILE A 285 18.74 10.07 19.48
C ILE A 285 18.65 9.58 20.94
N GLY A 286 18.02 8.41 21.20
CA GLY A 286 17.96 7.79 22.51
C GLY A 286 16.90 8.37 23.46
N GLU A 287 15.91 9.11 22.93
CA GLU A 287 14.79 9.64 23.73
C GLU A 287 13.70 8.57 24.03
N ILE A 288 13.69 7.48 23.24
CA ILE A 288 12.80 6.33 23.42
C ILE A 288 13.56 5.02 23.12
N ASP A 289 13.21 3.95 23.83
CA ASP A 289 13.80 2.63 23.65
C ASP A 289 13.08 1.83 22.54
N ASP A 290 11.76 2.00 22.43
CA ASP A 290 10.89 1.28 21.49
C ASP A 290 9.88 2.22 20.81
N PHE A 291 9.03 1.65 19.94
CA PHE A 291 8.05 2.42 19.19
C PHE A 291 6.71 2.63 19.92
N SER A 292 6.55 2.22 21.19
CA SER A 292 5.27 2.23 21.90
C SER A 292 4.67 3.64 22.09
N ILE A 293 5.49 4.68 22.06
CA ILE A 293 5.02 6.07 22.13
C ILE A 293 3.99 6.40 21.04
N ILE A 294 4.07 5.73 19.89
CA ILE A 294 3.16 5.95 18.74
C ILE A 294 1.70 5.69 19.14
N GLU A 295 1.43 4.78 20.07
CA GLU A 295 0.08 4.48 20.55
C GLU A 295 -0.60 5.68 21.20
N LYS A 296 0.20 6.56 21.80
CA LYS A 296 -0.29 7.80 22.43
C LYS A 296 -0.39 8.96 21.44
N MET A 297 0.31 8.86 20.31
CA MET A 297 0.36 9.92 19.30
C MET A 297 -0.69 9.74 18.19
N VAL A 298 -1.17 8.51 17.99
CA VAL A 298 -2.14 8.18 16.96
C VAL A 298 -3.50 7.88 17.58
N GLY A 299 -4.46 8.80 17.38
CA GLY A 299 -5.86 8.57 17.72
C GLY A 299 -6.57 7.67 16.70
N THR A 300 -7.83 7.33 16.99
CA THR A 300 -8.70 6.57 16.09
C THR A 300 -9.95 7.38 15.80
N THR A 301 -10.24 7.63 14.52
CA THR A 301 -11.43 8.41 14.10
C THR A 301 -12.62 7.53 13.77
N ASN A 302 -12.39 6.38 13.14
CA ASN A 302 -13.44 5.46 12.70
C ASN A 302 -12.99 4.02 12.90
N ALA A 303 -13.96 3.16 13.21
CA ALA A 303 -13.77 1.72 13.28
C ALA A 303 -14.94 1.02 12.58
N HIS A 304 -14.65 -0.05 11.85
CA HIS A 304 -15.61 -0.88 11.15
C HIS A 304 -15.37 -2.34 11.50
N GLN A 305 -16.43 -3.08 11.74
CA GLN A 305 -16.40 -4.53 11.88
C GLN A 305 -16.98 -5.18 10.62
N PRO A 306 -16.49 -6.36 10.23
CA PRO A 306 -17.08 -7.13 9.13
C PRO A 306 -18.56 -7.44 9.40
N ASN A 307 -19.37 -7.38 8.34
CA ASN A 307 -20.75 -7.85 8.36
C ASN A 307 -20.78 -9.29 7.83
N GLU A 308 -21.17 -10.26 8.65
CA GLU A 308 -21.14 -11.69 8.33
C GLU A 308 -21.86 -12.04 7.03
N ASP A 309 -23.04 -11.46 6.79
CA ASP A 309 -23.83 -11.73 5.57
C ASP A 309 -23.08 -11.23 4.31
N THR A 310 -22.42 -10.10 4.41
CA THR A 310 -21.66 -9.49 3.31
C THR A 310 -20.32 -10.20 3.08
N VAL A 311 -19.66 -10.61 4.15
CA VAL A 311 -18.42 -11.41 4.11
C VAL A 311 -18.63 -12.68 3.29
N ALA A 312 -19.72 -13.42 3.53
CA ALA A 312 -20.01 -14.66 2.80
C ALA A 312 -20.12 -14.43 1.28
N ILE A 313 -20.73 -13.31 0.86
CA ILE A 313 -20.83 -12.93 -0.56
C ILE A 313 -19.45 -12.65 -1.14
N TYR A 314 -18.65 -11.86 -0.44
CA TYR A 314 -17.32 -11.45 -0.94
C TYR A 314 -16.32 -12.60 -0.97
N GLN A 315 -16.38 -13.54 -0.04
CA GLN A 315 -15.53 -14.72 -0.05
C GLN A 315 -15.72 -15.58 -1.31
N GLU A 316 -16.93 -15.68 -1.84
CA GLU A 316 -17.18 -16.36 -3.11
C GLU A 316 -16.69 -15.53 -4.31
N LEU A 317 -16.94 -14.23 -4.32
CA LEU A 317 -16.57 -13.35 -5.44
C LEU A 317 -15.05 -13.18 -5.57
N VAL A 318 -14.31 -13.12 -4.46
CA VAL A 318 -12.85 -13.09 -4.49
C VAL A 318 -12.26 -14.33 -5.17
N LYS A 319 -12.83 -15.52 -4.93
CA LYS A 319 -12.39 -16.75 -5.62
C LYS A 319 -12.57 -16.62 -7.13
N ILE A 320 -13.71 -16.08 -7.57
CA ILE A 320 -13.98 -15.84 -8.99
C ILE A 320 -12.99 -14.79 -9.52
N PHE A 321 -12.81 -13.66 -8.83
CA PHE A 321 -11.85 -12.62 -9.23
C PHE A 321 -10.46 -13.18 -9.47
N ILE A 322 -9.95 -14.02 -8.55
CA ILE A 322 -8.63 -14.65 -8.67
C ILE A 322 -8.59 -15.61 -9.87
N ASN A 323 -9.62 -16.44 -10.03
CA ASN A 323 -9.65 -17.46 -11.10
C ASN A 323 -9.74 -16.86 -12.50
N ILE A 324 -10.42 -15.73 -12.68
CA ILE A 324 -10.53 -15.06 -13.99
C ILE A 324 -9.40 -14.04 -14.24
N SER A 325 -8.56 -13.74 -13.24
CA SER A 325 -7.44 -12.79 -13.35
C SER A 325 -6.51 -13.09 -14.55
N PRO A 326 -6.17 -14.35 -14.87
CA PRO A 326 -5.36 -14.66 -16.05
C PRO A 326 -5.91 -14.11 -17.36
N VAL A 327 -7.23 -13.98 -17.53
CA VAL A 327 -7.84 -13.41 -18.75
C VAL A 327 -7.38 -11.97 -19.00
N SER A 328 -7.11 -11.21 -17.94
CA SER A 328 -6.69 -9.81 -18.03
C SER A 328 -5.26 -9.60 -18.54
N TYR A 329 -4.45 -10.64 -18.66
CA TYR A 329 -3.06 -10.53 -19.15
C TYR A 329 -2.64 -11.61 -20.16
N THR A 330 -3.40 -12.68 -20.39
CA THR A 330 -3.04 -13.73 -21.35
C THR A 330 -3.57 -13.49 -22.76
N HIS A 331 -4.60 -12.67 -22.93
CA HIS A 331 -5.27 -12.48 -24.23
C HIS A 331 -4.98 -11.12 -24.90
N LEU A 332 -4.17 -10.25 -24.27
CA LEU A 332 -3.93 -8.89 -24.77
C LEU A 332 -2.56 -8.71 -25.43
N THR A 333 -1.75 -9.74 -25.49
CA THR A 333 -0.59 -9.80 -26.37
C THR A 333 -1.04 -10.33 -27.73
N LEU A 334 -1.85 -9.55 -28.46
CA LEU A 334 -1.89 -9.73 -29.93
C LEU A 334 -0.46 -9.45 -30.40
N PRO A 335 0.14 -10.34 -31.22
CA PRO A 335 1.39 -10.02 -31.87
C PRO A 335 1.16 -8.79 -32.75
N THR A 336 1.71 -7.63 -32.32
CA THR A 336 1.72 -6.38 -33.11
C THR A 336 2.71 -6.43 -34.24
N SER A 337 3.05 -7.62 -34.72
CA SER A 337 4.02 -7.83 -35.81
C SER A 337 3.44 -7.68 -37.24
N ASP A 338 2.13 -7.35 -37.35
CA ASP A 338 1.48 -7.28 -38.69
C ASP A 338 0.59 -6.02 -38.86
N LEU A 339 1.04 -4.84 -38.33
CA LEU A 339 0.49 -3.56 -38.75
C LEU A 339 1.57 -2.66 -39.31
#